data_4e0dcf91a48c949ef98159bcba6bb5cc
#
_entry.id   4e0dcf91a48c949ef98159bcba6bb5cc
#
_cell.length_a   1.000
_cell.length_b   1.000
_cell.length_c   1.000
_cell.angle_alpha   90.00
_cell.angle_beta   90.00
_cell.angle_gamma   90.00
#
_symmetry.space_group_name_H-M   'P 1'
#
loop_
_entity.id
_entity.type
_entity.pdbx_description
1 polymer ?
#
loop_
_entity_poly.entity_id
_entity_poly.type
_entity_poly.pdbx_seq_one_letter_code
_entity_poly.pdbx_strand_id
1 'polypeptide(L)'
;MFIPQIEESLHEQEMTVVLFQNECSMSEIERIQHIVEETNGEVIVGVGGGKVLDTTKACGYYAKKPIVVIPTAASTDAPCSSLSVIYHDDHTFDHYLYLPKSPDQVIVDTQVIANAPVRLLRAGIGDAFSTYFEAKACYVSHSENCLHSQVTRSALAISKACFDIVYSYGLQAVEDCKQHKVTEALENVIEANIYLSGIGFESGGEAVGHGLHNAFTLIPETNSKMHGEKVAFCTLVQLVLENTPKDTLKSYYEFLEALELPTTLSDLGMKEVDEEALLHVCLEAVKEGSTTLNMPFEVTSKNLLKAIIKADQYGQKWKTSGK
;
A
#
# COMPACT_ATOMS: atom_id res chain seq x y z
N MET A 1 9.93 -14.88 15.81
CA MET A 1 8.98 -14.57 16.87
C MET A 1 7.75 -15.49 16.82
N PHE A 2 7.22 -15.84 15.65
CA PHE A 2 6.08 -16.76 15.49
C PHE A 2 6.49 -18.21 15.13
N ILE A 3 7.79 -18.48 14.99
CA ILE A 3 8.31 -19.79 14.60
C ILE A 3 7.81 -20.91 15.52
N PRO A 4 7.87 -20.80 16.86
CA PRO A 4 7.43 -21.89 17.73
C PRO A 4 5.95 -22.24 17.57
N GLN A 5 5.07 -21.23 17.38
CA GLN A 5 3.64 -21.48 17.17
C GLN A 5 3.37 -22.17 15.84
N ILE A 6 4.14 -21.83 14.80
CA ILE A 6 4.03 -22.46 13.48
C ILE A 6 4.56 -23.89 13.53
N GLU A 7 5.71 -24.11 14.20
CA GLU A 7 6.26 -25.45 14.43
C GLU A 7 5.29 -26.36 15.18
N GLU A 8 4.64 -25.83 16.22
CA GLU A 8 3.61 -26.54 16.96
C GLU A 8 2.41 -26.90 16.07
N SER A 9 1.94 -25.95 15.24
CA SER A 9 0.80 -26.16 14.34
C SER A 9 1.11 -27.15 13.21
N LEU A 10 2.35 -27.21 12.75
CA LEU A 10 2.82 -28.04 11.64
C LEU A 10 3.69 -29.23 12.11
N HIS A 11 3.55 -29.66 13.36
CA HIS A 11 4.41 -30.69 13.99
C HIS A 11 4.44 -32.04 13.25
N GLU A 12 3.46 -32.33 12.38
CA GLU A 12 3.42 -33.53 11.54
C GLU A 12 4.06 -33.31 10.15
N GLN A 13 4.51 -32.08 9.84
CA GLN A 13 5.08 -31.70 8.54
C GLN A 13 6.59 -31.49 8.67
N GLU A 14 7.33 -31.86 7.63
CA GLU A 14 8.74 -31.47 7.51
C GLU A 14 8.81 -29.98 7.15
N MET A 15 9.56 -29.20 7.94
CA MET A 15 9.62 -27.76 7.81
C MET A 15 11.06 -27.26 7.79
N THR A 16 11.40 -26.41 6.80
CA THR A 16 12.65 -25.67 6.75
C THR A 16 12.38 -24.19 6.98
N VAL A 17 12.92 -23.63 8.06
CA VAL A 17 12.78 -22.21 8.40
C VAL A 17 13.88 -21.39 7.74
N VAL A 18 13.50 -20.39 6.95
CA VAL A 18 14.41 -19.48 6.27
C VAL A 18 14.15 -18.06 6.76
N LEU A 19 15.16 -17.41 7.34
CA LEU A 19 15.04 -16.00 7.74
C LEU A 19 15.24 -15.10 6.55
N PHE A 20 14.30 -14.16 6.37
CA PHE A 20 14.35 -13.13 5.35
C PHE A 20 15.51 -12.15 5.61
N GLN A 21 16.23 -11.78 4.55
CA GLN A 21 17.40 -10.89 4.60
C GLN A 21 17.14 -9.59 3.84
N ASN A 22 16.87 -8.53 4.59
CA ASN A 22 16.84 -7.13 4.16
C ASN A 22 15.75 -6.71 3.17
N GLU A 23 15.79 -7.17 1.89
CA GLU A 23 14.96 -6.59 0.83
C GLU A 23 14.32 -7.66 -0.05
N CYS A 24 13.19 -7.33 -0.67
CA CYS A 24 12.59 -8.12 -1.73
C CYS A 24 13.37 -7.88 -3.03
N SER A 25 14.54 -8.53 -3.15
CA SER A 25 15.44 -8.41 -4.28
C SER A 25 15.63 -9.73 -5.00
N MET A 26 16.10 -9.68 -6.25
CA MET A 26 16.35 -10.90 -7.02
C MET A 26 17.39 -11.80 -6.33
N SER A 27 18.40 -11.23 -5.67
CA SER A 27 19.40 -11.98 -4.92
C SER A 27 18.80 -12.78 -3.75
N GLU A 28 17.86 -12.17 -3.01
CA GLU A 28 17.16 -12.83 -1.91
C GLU A 28 16.17 -13.90 -2.41
N ILE A 29 15.49 -13.62 -3.52
CA ILE A 29 14.59 -14.57 -4.18
C ILE A 29 15.38 -15.81 -4.65
N GLU A 30 16.51 -15.63 -5.34
CA GLU A 30 17.38 -16.70 -5.80
C GLU A 30 17.95 -17.52 -4.63
N ARG A 31 18.36 -16.87 -3.54
CA ARG A 31 18.84 -17.53 -2.32
C ARG A 31 17.78 -18.46 -1.74
N ILE A 32 16.54 -17.99 -1.65
CA ILE A 32 15.44 -18.80 -1.09
C ILE A 32 15.06 -19.94 -2.06
N GLN A 33 15.03 -19.68 -3.37
CA GLN A 33 14.77 -20.71 -4.37
C GLN A 33 15.76 -21.87 -4.29
N HIS A 34 17.04 -21.56 -4.11
CA HIS A 34 18.07 -22.60 -3.96
C HIS A 34 17.77 -23.50 -2.74
N ILE A 35 17.33 -22.91 -1.62
CA ILE A 35 16.94 -23.69 -0.43
C ILE A 35 15.69 -24.54 -0.72
N VAL A 36 14.70 -24.00 -1.44
CA VAL A 36 13.50 -24.76 -1.84
C VAL A 36 13.86 -25.95 -2.71
N GLU A 37 14.83 -25.80 -3.61
CA GLU A 37 15.34 -26.91 -4.46
C GLU A 37 16.09 -27.96 -3.64
N GLU A 38 17.02 -27.54 -2.77
CA GLU A 38 17.81 -28.45 -1.92
C GLU A 38 16.94 -29.26 -0.97
N THR A 39 15.88 -28.66 -0.43
CA THR A 39 14.98 -29.31 0.52
C THR A 39 13.79 -30.02 -0.13
N ASN A 40 13.64 -29.92 -1.45
CA ASN A 40 12.47 -30.39 -2.19
C ASN A 40 11.15 -29.81 -1.64
N GLY A 41 11.15 -28.54 -1.21
CA GLY A 41 9.98 -27.89 -0.64
C GLY A 41 8.75 -27.95 -1.54
N GLU A 42 7.60 -28.35 -1.01
CA GLU A 42 6.35 -28.51 -1.77
C GLU A 42 5.48 -27.25 -1.74
N VAL A 43 5.56 -26.48 -0.66
CA VAL A 43 4.79 -25.23 -0.43
C VAL A 43 5.73 -24.16 0.14
N ILE A 44 5.57 -22.92 -0.28
CA ILE A 44 6.30 -21.79 0.29
C ILE A 44 5.35 -20.97 1.15
N VAL A 45 5.70 -20.82 2.43
CA VAL A 45 4.91 -20.08 3.43
C VAL A 45 5.67 -18.82 3.84
N GLY A 46 5.11 -17.65 3.56
CA GLY A 46 5.67 -16.37 3.98
C GLY A 46 4.96 -15.81 5.21
N VAL A 47 5.73 -15.55 6.28
CA VAL A 47 5.21 -14.98 7.54
C VAL A 47 5.91 -13.66 7.81
N GLY A 48 5.21 -12.53 7.64
CA GLY A 48 5.83 -11.22 7.82
C GLY A 48 5.03 -10.04 7.29
N GLY A 49 5.73 -8.93 7.08
CA GLY A 49 5.19 -7.73 6.42
C GLY A 49 5.38 -7.79 4.90
N GLY A 50 4.97 -6.73 4.19
CA GLY A 50 4.90 -6.66 2.73
C GLY A 50 6.11 -7.22 1.99
N LYS A 51 7.34 -6.81 2.35
CA LYS A 51 8.58 -7.30 1.71
C LYS A 51 8.76 -8.82 1.79
N VAL A 52 8.45 -9.42 2.95
CA VAL A 52 8.49 -10.88 3.12
C VAL A 52 7.45 -11.55 2.23
N LEU A 53 6.24 -10.98 2.18
CA LEU A 53 5.14 -11.55 1.40
C LEU A 53 5.41 -11.44 -0.09
N ASP A 54 5.95 -10.32 -0.56
CA ASP A 54 6.34 -10.12 -1.96
C ASP A 54 7.47 -11.10 -2.37
N THR A 55 8.50 -11.25 -1.52
CA THR A 55 9.55 -12.25 -1.73
C THR A 55 8.97 -13.67 -1.79
N THR A 56 8.03 -14.00 -0.90
CA THR A 56 7.36 -15.32 -0.89
C THR A 56 6.59 -15.56 -2.19
N LYS A 57 5.82 -14.57 -2.66
CA LYS A 57 5.08 -14.64 -3.92
C LYS A 57 6.01 -14.83 -5.11
N ALA A 58 7.10 -14.05 -5.19
CA ALA A 58 8.10 -14.17 -6.23
C ALA A 58 8.80 -15.53 -6.21
N CYS A 59 9.22 -16.03 -5.04
CA CYS A 59 9.81 -17.36 -4.89
C CYS A 59 8.87 -18.46 -5.36
N GLY A 60 7.60 -18.41 -4.95
CA GLY A 60 6.59 -19.40 -5.38
C GLY A 60 6.34 -19.39 -6.87
N TYR A 61 6.33 -18.20 -7.47
CA TYR A 61 6.20 -18.04 -8.92
C TYR A 61 7.35 -18.71 -9.68
N TYR A 62 8.59 -18.37 -9.34
CA TYR A 62 9.76 -18.91 -10.02
C TYR A 62 9.97 -20.41 -9.74
N ALA A 63 9.76 -20.85 -8.50
CA ALA A 63 9.84 -22.26 -8.12
C ALA A 63 8.63 -23.10 -8.58
N LYS A 64 7.57 -22.47 -9.10
CA LYS A 64 6.29 -23.10 -9.48
C LYS A 64 5.66 -23.90 -8.32
N LYS A 65 5.70 -23.34 -7.14
CA LYS A 65 5.16 -23.94 -5.91
C LYS A 65 3.92 -23.18 -5.42
N PRO A 66 3.00 -23.84 -4.72
CA PRO A 66 1.92 -23.17 -4.01
C PRO A 66 2.45 -22.14 -3.01
N ILE A 67 1.70 -21.05 -2.85
CA ILE A 67 2.07 -19.89 -2.04
C ILE A 67 1.03 -19.71 -0.94
N VAL A 68 1.49 -19.71 0.32
CA VAL A 68 0.70 -19.30 1.47
C VAL A 68 1.34 -18.07 2.09
N VAL A 69 0.56 -17.03 2.35
CA VAL A 69 1.04 -15.82 3.01
C VAL A 69 0.31 -15.58 4.32
N ILE A 70 1.07 -15.22 5.35
CA ILE A 70 0.58 -14.94 6.71
C ILE A 70 1.07 -13.54 7.10
N PRO A 71 0.29 -12.48 6.82
CA PRO A 71 0.68 -11.13 7.18
C PRO A 71 0.71 -10.96 8.71
N THR A 72 1.79 -10.36 9.21
CA THR A 72 1.93 -10.02 10.63
C THR A 72 1.57 -8.56 10.93
N ALA A 73 1.17 -7.82 9.91
CA ALA A 73 0.70 -6.45 10.00
C ALA A 73 -0.23 -6.15 8.81
N ALA A 74 -1.22 -5.28 9.02
CA ALA A 74 -2.10 -4.77 7.98
C ALA A 74 -1.62 -3.39 7.52
N SER A 75 -0.36 -3.31 7.05
CA SER A 75 0.32 -2.04 6.72
C SER A 75 0.29 -1.67 5.23
N THR A 76 -0.09 -2.61 4.38
CA THR A 76 -0.24 -2.47 2.93
C THR A 76 -1.25 -3.49 2.41
N ASP A 77 -1.65 -3.36 1.18
CA ASP A 77 -2.56 -4.25 0.48
C ASP A 77 -1.87 -5.39 -0.30
N ALA A 78 -0.55 -5.49 -0.20
CA ALA A 78 0.28 -6.51 -0.84
C ALA A 78 -0.14 -7.98 -0.61
N PRO A 79 -0.72 -8.39 0.56
CA PRO A 79 -0.93 -9.82 0.83
C PRO A 79 -1.81 -10.56 -0.17
N CYS A 80 -2.84 -9.91 -0.73
CA CYS A 80 -3.83 -10.57 -1.60
C CYS A 80 -3.56 -10.39 -3.09
N SER A 81 -2.65 -9.49 -3.48
CA SER A 81 -2.43 -9.16 -4.88
C SER A 81 -1.56 -10.18 -5.62
N SER A 82 -1.76 -10.28 -6.94
CA SER A 82 -0.89 -11.01 -7.87
C SER A 82 0.29 -10.15 -8.35
N LEU A 83 0.84 -9.34 -7.47
CA LEU A 83 1.94 -8.43 -7.71
C LEU A 83 2.99 -8.57 -6.62
N SER A 84 4.27 -8.52 -6.99
CA SER A 84 5.38 -8.30 -6.06
C SER A 84 6.21 -7.11 -6.52
N VAL A 85 6.58 -6.26 -5.57
CA VAL A 85 7.48 -5.13 -5.83
C VAL A 85 8.91 -5.59 -5.61
N ILE A 86 9.72 -5.55 -6.67
CA ILE A 86 11.12 -5.96 -6.63
C ILE A 86 12.01 -4.73 -6.50
N TYR A 87 13.01 -4.84 -5.65
CA TYR A 87 13.99 -3.81 -5.37
C TYR A 87 15.40 -4.32 -5.66
N HIS A 88 16.31 -3.39 -5.88
CA HIS A 88 17.75 -3.69 -5.82
C HIS A 88 18.20 -3.88 -4.36
N ASP A 89 19.37 -4.50 -4.15
CA ASP A 89 19.91 -4.73 -2.81
C ASP A 89 20.25 -3.43 -2.04
N ASP A 90 20.35 -2.29 -2.75
CA ASP A 90 20.51 -0.96 -2.19
C ASP A 90 19.18 -0.27 -1.82
N HIS A 91 18.05 -1.01 -1.87
CA HIS A 91 16.69 -0.56 -1.58
C HIS A 91 16.06 0.37 -2.62
N THR A 92 16.70 0.58 -3.78
CA THR A 92 16.07 1.32 -4.88
C THR A 92 15.07 0.42 -5.62
N PHE A 93 13.99 1.03 -6.13
CA PHE A 93 12.97 0.31 -6.91
C PHE A 93 13.60 -0.25 -8.19
N ASP A 94 13.29 -1.52 -8.50
CA ASP A 94 13.71 -2.17 -9.74
C ASP A 94 12.49 -2.30 -10.69
N HIS A 95 11.55 -3.20 -10.39
CA HIS A 95 10.39 -3.40 -11.25
C HIS A 95 9.20 -4.03 -10.48
N TYR A 96 8.04 -4.02 -11.13
CA TYR A 96 6.88 -4.81 -10.71
C TYR A 96 6.90 -6.19 -11.35
N LEU A 97 6.86 -7.25 -10.53
CA LEU A 97 6.68 -8.62 -10.99
C LEU A 97 5.19 -8.96 -10.95
N TYR A 98 4.55 -8.99 -12.12
CA TYR A 98 3.16 -9.43 -12.25
C TYR A 98 3.09 -10.95 -12.25
N LEU A 99 2.27 -11.50 -11.38
CA LEU A 99 2.08 -12.93 -11.19
C LEU A 99 0.81 -13.39 -11.92
N PRO A 100 0.73 -14.66 -12.36
CA PRO A 100 -0.44 -15.15 -13.09
C PRO A 100 -1.67 -15.36 -12.19
N LYS A 101 -1.51 -15.32 -10.87
CA LYS A 101 -2.56 -15.48 -9.87
C LYS A 101 -2.12 -14.90 -8.53
N SER A 102 -3.11 -14.56 -7.71
CA SER A 102 -2.92 -14.27 -6.28
C SER A 102 -2.36 -15.49 -5.52
N PRO A 103 -1.86 -15.33 -4.28
CA PRO A 103 -1.47 -16.45 -3.42
C PRO A 103 -2.56 -17.51 -3.30
N ASP A 104 -2.17 -18.78 -3.13
CA ASP A 104 -3.12 -19.88 -2.99
C ASP A 104 -3.92 -19.76 -1.68
N GLN A 105 -3.29 -19.23 -0.64
CA GLN A 105 -3.95 -18.89 0.63
C GLN A 105 -3.36 -17.64 1.26
N VAL A 106 -4.24 -16.85 1.88
CA VAL A 106 -3.88 -15.73 2.76
C VAL A 106 -4.51 -16.02 4.12
N ILE A 107 -3.67 -16.23 5.14
CA ILE A 107 -4.11 -16.54 6.49
C ILE A 107 -3.87 -15.34 7.37
N VAL A 108 -4.93 -14.77 7.93
CA VAL A 108 -4.88 -13.55 8.74
C VAL A 108 -5.27 -13.88 10.18
N ASP A 109 -4.30 -13.77 11.09
CA ASP A 109 -4.56 -13.78 12.53
C ASP A 109 -4.72 -12.34 13.03
N THR A 110 -5.95 -11.96 13.34
CA THR A 110 -6.28 -10.59 13.75
C THR A 110 -5.67 -10.22 15.10
N GLN A 111 -5.40 -11.20 15.96
CA GLN A 111 -4.71 -10.95 17.24
C GLN A 111 -3.22 -10.65 17.02
N VAL A 112 -2.57 -11.29 16.06
CA VAL A 112 -1.18 -10.95 15.66
C VAL A 112 -1.11 -9.51 15.20
N ILE A 113 -2.04 -9.08 14.35
CA ILE A 113 -2.11 -7.72 13.84
C ILE A 113 -2.46 -6.72 14.96
N ALA A 114 -3.38 -7.06 15.88
CA ALA A 114 -3.71 -6.22 17.03
C ALA A 114 -2.50 -5.98 17.95
N ASN A 115 -1.56 -6.92 18.00
CA ASN A 115 -0.32 -6.79 18.78
C ASN A 115 0.82 -6.10 18.04
N ALA A 116 0.66 -5.82 16.74
CA ALA A 116 1.65 -5.11 15.95
C ALA A 116 1.68 -3.60 16.30
N PRO A 117 2.78 -2.88 16.01
CA PRO A 117 2.82 -1.44 16.20
C PRO A 117 1.69 -0.73 15.45
N VAL A 118 0.90 0.09 16.15
CA VAL A 118 -0.28 0.78 15.60
C VAL A 118 0.02 1.64 14.36
N ARG A 119 1.26 2.14 14.22
CA ARG A 119 1.71 2.86 13.01
C ARG A 119 1.55 2.02 11.74
N LEU A 120 1.71 0.69 11.83
CA LEU A 120 1.53 -0.22 10.70
C LEU A 120 0.08 -0.25 10.23
N LEU A 121 -0.88 -0.34 11.16
CA LEU A 121 -2.30 -0.28 10.84
C LEU A 121 -2.69 1.07 10.22
N ARG A 122 -2.20 2.18 10.77
CA ARG A 122 -2.43 3.52 10.22
C ARG A 122 -1.91 3.64 8.78
N ALA A 123 -0.70 3.14 8.52
CA ALA A 123 -0.16 3.13 7.17
C ALA A 123 -1.06 2.34 6.20
N GLY A 124 -1.54 1.16 6.61
CA GLY A 124 -2.49 0.38 5.80
C GLY A 124 -3.81 1.11 5.55
N ILE A 125 -4.34 1.85 6.53
CA ILE A 125 -5.52 2.71 6.33
C ILE A 125 -5.23 3.81 5.31
N GLY A 126 -4.03 4.41 5.34
CA GLY A 126 -3.63 5.43 4.39
C GLY A 126 -3.50 4.91 2.96
N ASP A 127 -3.07 3.67 2.81
CA ASP A 127 -2.99 2.92 1.56
C ASP A 127 -4.40 2.59 1.04
N ALA A 128 -5.19 1.90 1.84
CA ALA A 128 -6.56 1.52 1.53
C ALA A 128 -7.51 2.70 1.26
N PHE A 129 -7.23 3.88 1.85
CA PHE A 129 -7.97 5.11 1.58
C PHE A 129 -7.86 5.55 0.12
N SER A 130 -6.74 5.32 -0.56
CA SER A 130 -6.52 5.70 -1.95
C SER A 130 -7.32 4.87 -2.94
N THR A 131 -7.50 3.58 -2.64
CA THR A 131 -7.98 2.53 -3.55
C THR A 131 -9.24 2.91 -4.32
N TYR A 132 -10.24 3.49 -3.65
CA TYR A 132 -11.49 3.88 -4.31
C TYR A 132 -11.32 5.07 -5.26
N PHE A 133 -10.54 6.07 -4.86
CA PHE A 133 -10.38 7.28 -5.68
C PHE A 133 -9.62 6.97 -6.97
N GLU A 134 -8.62 6.11 -6.88
CA GLU A 134 -7.82 5.70 -8.02
C GLU A 134 -8.58 4.75 -8.94
N ALA A 135 -9.25 3.73 -8.39
CA ALA A 135 -10.12 2.85 -9.16
C ALA A 135 -11.24 3.61 -9.88
N LYS A 136 -11.82 4.65 -9.24
CA LYS A 136 -12.81 5.53 -9.86
C LYS A 136 -12.21 6.34 -11.00
N ALA A 137 -10.99 6.87 -10.83
CA ALA A 137 -10.30 7.60 -11.88
C ALA A 137 -10.06 6.71 -13.10
N CYS A 138 -9.51 5.51 -12.90
CA CYS A 138 -9.28 4.50 -13.95
C CYS A 138 -10.59 4.07 -14.63
N TYR A 139 -11.67 3.86 -13.86
CA TYR A 139 -12.97 3.52 -14.43
C TYR A 139 -13.52 4.61 -15.36
N VAL A 140 -13.39 5.87 -14.98
CA VAL A 140 -13.91 7.02 -15.75
C VAL A 140 -13.00 7.32 -16.95
N SER A 141 -11.70 7.19 -16.82
CA SER A 141 -10.74 7.41 -17.91
C SER A 141 -10.68 6.25 -18.92
N HIS A 142 -11.27 5.10 -18.58
CA HIS A 142 -11.11 3.84 -19.31
C HIS A 142 -9.64 3.38 -19.40
N SER A 143 -8.83 3.72 -18.40
CA SER A 143 -7.46 3.22 -18.29
C SER A 143 -7.45 1.75 -17.90
N GLU A 144 -6.37 1.05 -18.22
CA GLU A 144 -6.17 -0.34 -17.77
C GLU A 144 -5.89 -0.38 -16.27
N ASN A 145 -6.36 -1.46 -15.65
CA ASN A 145 -6.00 -1.82 -14.27
C ASN A 145 -4.65 -2.56 -14.23
N CYS A 146 -4.20 -2.98 -13.05
CA CYS A 146 -2.93 -3.69 -12.87
C CYS A 146 -2.90 -5.08 -13.56
N LEU A 147 -4.04 -5.60 -13.98
CA LEU A 147 -4.18 -6.85 -14.73
C LEU A 147 -4.27 -6.62 -16.26
N HIS A 148 -3.91 -5.43 -16.74
CA HIS A 148 -3.99 -5.03 -18.15
C HIS A 148 -5.39 -5.23 -18.77
N SER A 149 -6.42 -4.94 -17.97
CA SER A 149 -7.83 -5.10 -18.33
C SER A 149 -8.63 -3.87 -17.94
N GLN A 150 -9.85 -3.77 -18.47
CA GLN A 150 -10.75 -2.67 -18.12
C GLN A 150 -11.31 -2.84 -16.70
N VAL A 151 -11.43 -1.73 -15.98
CA VAL A 151 -12.02 -1.71 -14.64
C VAL A 151 -13.50 -2.10 -14.70
N THR A 152 -13.89 -3.11 -13.93
CA THR A 152 -15.27 -3.56 -13.88
C THR A 152 -16.08 -2.81 -12.81
N ARG A 153 -17.42 -2.85 -12.93
CA ARG A 153 -18.31 -2.34 -11.86
C ARG A 153 -18.11 -3.08 -10.53
N SER A 154 -17.77 -4.36 -10.59
CA SER A 154 -17.49 -5.16 -9.39
C SER A 154 -16.20 -4.69 -8.71
N ALA A 155 -15.12 -4.44 -9.47
CA ALA A 155 -13.89 -3.88 -8.95
C ALA A 155 -14.13 -2.52 -8.27
N LEU A 156 -14.87 -1.62 -8.93
CA LEU A 156 -15.23 -0.33 -8.35
C LEU A 156 -16.08 -0.46 -7.07
N ALA A 157 -16.99 -1.42 -7.00
CA ALA A 157 -17.79 -1.68 -5.80
C ALA A 157 -16.95 -2.21 -4.63
N ILE A 158 -15.97 -3.08 -4.90
CA ILE A 158 -15.02 -3.58 -3.90
C ILE A 158 -14.16 -2.41 -3.37
N SER A 159 -13.59 -1.60 -4.27
CA SER A 159 -12.80 -0.42 -3.90
C SER A 159 -13.63 0.58 -3.06
N LYS A 160 -14.91 0.75 -3.41
CA LYS A 160 -15.82 1.62 -2.63
C LYS A 160 -16.11 1.04 -1.25
N ALA A 161 -16.33 -0.26 -1.12
CA ALA A 161 -16.52 -0.92 0.17
C ALA A 161 -15.26 -0.78 1.05
N CYS A 162 -14.06 -0.91 0.47
CA CYS A 162 -12.79 -0.65 1.14
C CYS A 162 -12.78 0.75 1.77
N PHE A 163 -13.02 1.78 0.97
CA PHE A 163 -13.07 3.16 1.43
C PHE A 163 -14.11 3.37 2.53
N ASP A 164 -15.34 2.86 2.35
CA ASP A 164 -16.42 3.05 3.31
C ASP A 164 -16.09 2.45 4.68
N ILE A 165 -15.44 1.29 4.68
CA ILE A 165 -15.01 0.61 5.91
C ILE A 165 -13.90 1.38 6.59
N VAL A 166 -12.81 1.73 5.89
CA VAL A 166 -11.71 2.44 6.54
C VAL A 166 -12.13 3.82 7.03
N TYR A 167 -13.00 4.52 6.31
CA TYR A 167 -13.51 5.83 6.70
C TYR A 167 -14.46 5.76 7.90
N SER A 168 -15.27 4.68 8.00
CA SER A 168 -16.23 4.52 9.09
C SER A 168 -15.60 3.96 10.37
N TYR A 169 -14.66 3.04 10.25
CA TYR A 169 -14.13 2.28 11.39
C TYR A 169 -12.66 2.59 11.71
N GLY A 170 -11.94 3.29 10.84
CA GLY A 170 -10.48 3.47 10.96
C GLY A 170 -10.04 4.08 12.28
N LEU A 171 -10.73 5.11 12.77
CA LEU A 171 -10.41 5.75 14.07
C LEU A 171 -10.61 4.79 15.23
N GLN A 172 -11.73 4.06 15.26
CA GLN A 172 -12.01 3.08 16.31
C GLN A 172 -11.01 1.91 16.24
N ALA A 173 -10.73 1.40 15.07
CA ALA A 173 -9.76 0.30 14.88
C ALA A 173 -8.35 0.67 15.37
N VAL A 174 -7.93 1.92 15.16
CA VAL A 174 -6.65 2.42 15.69
C VAL A 174 -6.64 2.45 17.22
N GLU A 175 -7.73 2.90 17.86
CA GLU A 175 -7.83 2.88 19.32
C GLU A 175 -7.87 1.45 19.88
N ASP A 176 -8.55 0.53 19.23
CA ASP A 176 -8.60 -0.88 19.61
C ASP A 176 -7.22 -1.55 19.47
N CYS A 177 -6.51 -1.27 18.38
CA CYS A 177 -5.14 -1.74 18.15
C CYS A 177 -4.15 -1.21 19.22
N LYS A 178 -4.25 0.06 19.63
CA LYS A 178 -3.47 0.61 20.77
C LYS A 178 -3.68 -0.16 22.05
N GLN A 179 -4.86 -0.75 22.24
CA GLN A 179 -5.25 -1.53 23.40
C GLN A 179 -5.02 -3.04 23.20
N HIS A 180 -4.47 -3.46 22.05
CA HIS A 180 -4.27 -4.87 21.67
C HIS A 180 -5.57 -5.70 21.70
N LYS A 181 -6.71 -5.06 21.41
CA LYS A 181 -8.04 -5.69 21.40
C LYS A 181 -8.48 -5.99 19.98
N VAL A 182 -8.89 -7.23 19.76
CA VAL A 182 -9.62 -7.62 18.57
C VAL A 182 -11.09 -7.28 18.76
N THR A 183 -11.59 -6.39 17.92
CA THR A 183 -12.98 -5.93 17.87
C THR A 183 -13.50 -6.00 16.45
N GLU A 184 -14.80 -5.92 16.27
CA GLU A 184 -15.43 -5.86 14.94
C GLU A 184 -14.86 -4.71 14.09
N ALA A 185 -14.60 -3.53 14.71
CA ALA A 185 -14.02 -2.39 14.00
C ALA A 185 -12.59 -2.69 13.51
N LEU A 186 -11.76 -3.34 14.34
CA LEU A 186 -10.42 -3.72 13.95
C LEU A 186 -10.43 -4.79 12.86
N GLU A 187 -11.27 -5.82 12.99
CA GLU A 187 -11.39 -6.89 11.98
C GLU A 187 -11.86 -6.36 10.63
N ASN A 188 -12.86 -5.48 10.62
CA ASN A 188 -13.32 -4.81 9.40
C ASN A 188 -12.22 -4.02 8.71
N VAL A 189 -11.40 -3.27 9.47
CA VAL A 189 -10.28 -2.49 8.91
C VAL A 189 -9.14 -3.40 8.42
N ILE A 190 -8.85 -4.50 9.13
CA ILE A 190 -7.88 -5.49 8.67
C ILE A 190 -8.33 -6.11 7.34
N GLU A 191 -9.60 -6.51 7.22
CA GLU A 191 -10.19 -7.01 5.96
C GLU A 191 -10.08 -5.96 4.85
N ALA A 192 -10.40 -4.69 5.16
CA ALA A 192 -10.31 -3.63 4.19
C ALA A 192 -8.87 -3.40 3.71
N ASN A 193 -7.90 -3.31 4.61
CA ASN A 193 -6.50 -3.06 4.26
C ASN A 193 -5.87 -4.22 3.50
N ILE A 194 -6.16 -5.47 3.87
CA ILE A 194 -5.49 -6.65 3.30
C ILE A 194 -6.22 -7.17 2.06
N TYR A 195 -7.54 -7.30 2.14
CA TYR A 195 -8.31 -7.98 1.10
C TYR A 195 -8.99 -7.01 0.14
N LEU A 196 -9.83 -6.09 0.67
CA LEU A 196 -10.60 -5.21 -0.21
C LEU A 196 -9.71 -4.20 -0.95
N SER A 197 -8.66 -3.68 -0.29
CA SER A 197 -7.66 -2.85 -0.95
C SER A 197 -6.85 -3.65 -1.95
N GLY A 198 -6.36 -4.85 -1.58
CA GLY A 198 -5.56 -5.70 -2.45
C GLY A 198 -6.27 -6.09 -3.75
N ILE A 199 -7.51 -6.55 -3.66
CA ILE A 199 -8.32 -6.84 -4.86
C ILE A 199 -8.79 -5.54 -5.54
N GLY A 200 -9.03 -4.50 -4.74
CA GLY A 200 -9.51 -3.21 -5.20
C GLY A 200 -8.52 -2.48 -6.10
N PHE A 201 -7.25 -2.38 -5.70
CA PHE A 201 -6.23 -1.72 -6.53
C PHE A 201 -5.86 -2.56 -7.75
N GLU A 202 -5.68 -3.88 -7.56
CA GLU A 202 -5.30 -4.77 -8.64
C GLU A 202 -6.33 -4.76 -9.79
N SER A 203 -7.61 -4.88 -9.44
CA SER A 203 -8.72 -4.92 -10.41
C SER A 203 -9.27 -3.53 -10.76
N GLY A 204 -9.03 -2.53 -9.91
CA GLY A 204 -9.50 -1.14 -10.07
C GLY A 204 -8.47 -0.22 -10.73
N GLY A 205 -7.20 -0.56 -10.65
CA GLY A 205 -6.10 0.27 -11.15
C GLY A 205 -5.67 1.37 -10.19
N GLU A 206 -4.52 1.93 -10.49
CA GLU A 206 -3.89 3.04 -9.76
C GLU A 206 -3.91 4.32 -10.59
N ALA A 207 -3.79 5.48 -9.93
CA ALA A 207 -3.77 6.78 -10.59
C ALA A 207 -2.72 7.71 -9.93
N VAL A 208 -3.10 8.94 -9.54
CA VAL A 208 -2.16 9.92 -8.96
C VAL A 208 -1.67 9.50 -7.58
N GLY A 209 -2.49 8.85 -6.76
CA GLY A 209 -2.10 8.43 -5.42
C GLY A 209 -0.79 7.63 -5.43
N HIS A 210 -0.76 6.52 -6.15
CA HIS A 210 0.41 5.66 -6.28
C HIS A 210 1.45 6.19 -7.27
N GLY A 211 1.03 6.75 -8.42
CA GLY A 211 1.97 7.28 -9.39
C GLY A 211 2.83 8.43 -8.83
N LEU A 212 2.24 9.32 -8.05
CA LEU A 212 2.98 10.37 -7.37
C LEU A 212 3.80 9.84 -6.19
N HIS A 213 3.26 8.87 -5.41
CA HIS A 213 4.02 8.19 -4.36
C HIS A 213 5.33 7.61 -4.89
N ASN A 214 5.29 6.92 -6.04
CA ASN A 214 6.48 6.33 -6.65
C ASN A 214 7.54 7.39 -6.97
N ALA A 215 7.12 8.55 -7.49
CA ALA A 215 8.03 9.66 -7.76
C ALA A 215 8.58 10.31 -6.48
N PHE A 216 7.83 10.33 -5.37
CA PHE A 216 8.32 10.83 -4.08
C PHE A 216 9.47 10.00 -3.48
N THR A 217 9.71 8.79 -3.97
CA THR A 217 10.88 8.00 -3.56
C THR A 217 12.21 8.67 -3.97
N LEU A 218 12.19 9.61 -4.90
CA LEU A 218 13.34 10.43 -5.29
C LEU A 218 13.73 11.47 -4.23
N ILE A 219 12.88 11.72 -3.23
CA ILE A 219 13.13 12.69 -2.16
C ILE A 219 13.58 11.96 -0.90
N PRO A 220 14.88 12.03 -0.55
CA PRO A 220 15.45 11.27 0.59
C PRO A 220 14.77 11.57 1.93
N GLU A 221 14.28 12.79 2.14
CA GLU A 221 13.60 13.21 3.36
C GLU A 221 12.33 12.39 3.63
N THR A 222 11.73 11.83 2.59
CA THR A 222 10.51 11.01 2.69
C THR A 222 10.79 9.53 3.00
N ASN A 223 12.04 9.08 2.95
CA ASN A 223 12.42 7.66 3.11
C ASN A 223 12.06 7.06 4.48
N SER A 224 11.95 7.91 5.51
CA SER A 224 11.52 7.47 6.85
C SER A 224 10.02 7.19 6.96
N LYS A 225 9.25 7.52 5.91
CA LYS A 225 7.80 7.33 5.86
C LYS A 225 7.46 6.00 5.22
N MET A 226 6.43 5.37 5.77
CA MET A 226 5.90 4.14 5.21
C MET A 226 5.15 4.39 3.90
N HIS A 227 4.97 3.35 3.12
CA HIS A 227 4.26 3.41 1.84
C HIS A 227 2.91 4.13 1.97
N GLY A 228 1.99 3.61 2.77
CA GLY A 228 0.65 4.19 2.91
C GLY A 228 0.62 5.57 3.59
N GLU A 229 1.65 5.94 4.39
CA GLU A 229 1.80 7.32 4.89
C GLU A 229 2.01 8.30 3.72
N LYS A 230 2.82 7.92 2.73
CA LYS A 230 3.05 8.74 1.52
C LYS A 230 1.85 8.72 0.59
N VAL A 231 1.25 7.55 0.38
CA VAL A 231 0.05 7.38 -0.46
C VAL A 231 -1.10 8.22 0.07
N ALA A 232 -1.31 8.31 1.39
CA ALA A 232 -2.35 9.14 1.99
C ALA A 232 -2.24 10.62 1.55
N PHE A 233 -1.04 11.22 1.62
CA PHE A 233 -0.84 12.59 1.14
C PHE A 233 -1.01 12.72 -0.38
N CYS A 234 -0.48 11.77 -1.15
CA CYS A 234 -0.62 11.76 -2.61
C CYS A 234 -2.08 11.65 -3.06
N THR A 235 -2.90 10.91 -2.31
CA THR A 235 -4.35 10.86 -2.52
C THR A 235 -5.02 12.21 -2.29
N LEU A 236 -4.60 12.98 -1.27
CA LEU A 236 -5.08 14.35 -1.10
C LEU A 236 -4.71 15.25 -2.30
N VAL A 237 -3.52 15.06 -2.89
CA VAL A 237 -3.12 15.76 -4.11
C VAL A 237 -4.03 15.39 -5.28
N GLN A 238 -4.35 14.09 -5.47
CA GLN A 238 -5.32 13.65 -6.48
C GLN A 238 -6.68 14.34 -6.30
N LEU A 239 -7.20 14.35 -5.08
CA LEU A 239 -8.49 14.98 -4.78
C LEU A 239 -8.50 16.51 -5.02
N VAL A 240 -7.35 17.17 -4.84
CA VAL A 240 -7.17 18.58 -5.22
C VAL A 240 -7.17 18.75 -6.73
N LEU A 241 -6.54 17.86 -7.50
CA LEU A 241 -6.58 17.85 -8.97
C LEU A 241 -8.00 17.64 -9.50
N GLU A 242 -8.77 16.76 -8.87
CA GLU A 242 -10.18 16.48 -9.19
C GLU A 242 -11.12 17.65 -8.84
N ASN A 243 -10.64 18.72 -8.22
CA ASN A 243 -11.44 19.82 -7.69
C ASN A 243 -12.55 19.34 -6.74
N THR A 244 -12.25 18.36 -5.89
CA THR A 244 -13.17 17.87 -4.84
C THR A 244 -13.74 19.05 -4.03
N PRO A 245 -15.05 19.06 -3.73
CA PRO A 245 -15.67 20.12 -2.94
C PRO A 245 -14.93 20.34 -1.61
N LYS A 246 -14.71 21.62 -1.24
CA LYS A 246 -13.85 21.98 -0.09
C LYS A 246 -14.27 21.33 1.22
N ASP A 247 -15.57 21.23 1.49
CA ASP A 247 -16.07 20.66 2.72
C ASP A 247 -15.81 19.15 2.80
N THR A 248 -16.00 18.44 1.68
CA THR A 248 -15.64 17.03 1.55
C THR A 248 -14.13 16.83 1.67
N LEU A 249 -13.34 17.64 0.98
CA LEU A 249 -11.88 17.57 1.05
C LEU A 249 -11.41 17.81 2.49
N LYS A 250 -11.99 18.81 3.19
CA LYS A 250 -11.67 19.10 4.58
C LYS A 250 -11.95 17.91 5.50
N SER A 251 -13.08 17.22 5.32
CA SER A 251 -13.38 16.02 6.14
C SER A 251 -12.36 14.89 5.94
N TYR A 252 -11.78 14.76 4.74
CA TYR A 252 -10.71 13.80 4.50
C TYR A 252 -9.39 14.19 5.17
N TYR A 253 -9.04 15.48 5.15
CA TYR A 253 -7.89 15.98 5.92
C TYR A 253 -8.06 15.74 7.42
N GLU A 254 -9.23 16.06 7.98
CA GLU A 254 -9.54 15.84 9.40
C GLU A 254 -9.46 14.36 9.77
N PHE A 255 -9.94 13.48 8.91
CA PHE A 255 -9.84 12.03 9.10
C PHE A 255 -8.39 11.54 9.11
N LEU A 256 -7.59 11.91 8.11
CA LEU A 256 -6.18 11.51 8.04
C LEU A 256 -5.35 12.10 9.17
N GLU A 257 -5.62 13.35 9.57
CA GLU A 257 -4.94 13.99 10.71
C GLU A 257 -5.28 13.27 12.04
N ALA A 258 -6.54 12.90 12.25
CA ALA A 258 -6.96 12.14 13.44
C ALA A 258 -6.29 10.76 13.53
N LEU A 259 -5.91 10.17 12.37
CA LEU A 259 -5.11 8.95 12.25
C LEU A 259 -3.61 9.21 12.38
N GLU A 260 -3.15 10.44 12.57
CA GLU A 260 -1.73 10.83 12.56
C GLU A 260 -1.04 10.49 11.23
N LEU A 261 -1.78 10.48 10.12
CA LEU A 261 -1.25 10.32 8.77
C LEU A 261 -0.82 11.67 8.17
N PRO A 262 0.16 11.71 7.28
CA PRO A 262 0.64 12.93 6.66
C PRO A 262 -0.45 13.68 5.89
N THR A 263 -0.60 14.98 6.17
CA THR A 263 -1.49 15.90 5.47
C THR A 263 -0.76 17.12 4.91
N THR A 264 0.56 17.21 5.15
CA THR A 264 1.45 18.27 4.66
C THR A 264 2.78 17.69 4.18
N LEU A 265 3.52 18.45 3.37
CA LEU A 265 4.90 18.10 2.97
C LEU A 265 5.84 18.02 4.20
N SER A 266 5.62 18.88 5.20
CA SER A 266 6.38 18.82 6.46
C SER A 266 6.16 17.50 7.19
N ASP A 267 4.94 16.92 7.17
CA ASP A 267 4.67 15.61 7.76
C ASP A 267 5.41 14.50 7.01
N LEU A 268 5.63 14.65 5.71
CA LEU A 268 6.43 13.73 4.91
C LEU A 268 7.94 13.84 5.20
N GLY A 269 8.37 14.86 5.96
CA GLY A 269 9.78 15.10 6.29
C GLY A 269 10.40 16.31 5.59
N MET A 270 9.72 16.89 4.61
CA MET A 270 10.18 18.08 3.86
C MET A 270 9.88 19.35 4.66
N LYS A 271 10.81 19.76 5.51
CA LYS A 271 10.64 20.95 6.39
C LYS A 271 10.56 22.26 5.61
N GLU A 272 11.27 22.33 4.50
CA GLU A 272 11.27 23.45 3.57
C GLU A 272 10.76 22.94 2.22
N VAL A 273 9.92 23.73 1.57
CA VAL A 273 9.38 23.37 0.24
C VAL A 273 10.40 23.73 -0.80
N ASP A 274 11.08 22.74 -1.34
CA ASP A 274 11.97 22.87 -2.50
C ASP A 274 11.13 22.66 -3.78
N GLU A 275 10.75 23.76 -4.42
CA GLU A 275 9.95 23.70 -5.65
C GLU A 275 10.71 23.06 -6.82
N GLU A 276 12.05 23.14 -6.87
CA GLU A 276 12.86 22.51 -7.92
C GLU A 276 12.84 20.98 -7.74
N ALA A 277 13.04 20.50 -6.52
CA ALA A 277 12.93 19.07 -6.19
C ALA A 277 11.50 18.55 -6.47
N LEU A 278 10.46 19.30 -6.08
CA LEU A 278 9.07 18.93 -6.37
C LEU A 278 8.77 18.94 -7.87
N LEU A 279 9.34 19.87 -8.64
CA LEU A 279 9.19 19.87 -10.09
C LEU A 279 9.83 18.63 -10.71
N HIS A 280 10.99 18.18 -10.21
CA HIS A 280 11.63 16.95 -10.65
C HIS A 280 10.75 15.73 -10.35
N VAL A 281 10.17 15.64 -9.15
CA VAL A 281 9.16 14.62 -8.79
C VAL A 281 7.98 14.64 -9.76
N CYS A 282 7.44 15.83 -10.07
CA CYS A 282 6.33 15.95 -11.00
C CYS A 282 6.69 15.51 -12.43
N LEU A 283 7.91 15.81 -12.90
CA LEU A 283 8.39 15.35 -14.20
C LEU A 283 8.51 13.83 -14.26
N GLU A 284 8.97 13.21 -13.18
CA GLU A 284 9.03 11.74 -13.06
C GLU A 284 7.63 11.14 -13.02
N ALA A 285 6.73 11.70 -12.21
CA ALA A 285 5.36 11.20 -12.03
C ALA A 285 4.52 11.25 -13.31
N VAL A 286 4.84 12.09 -14.30
CA VAL A 286 4.09 12.17 -15.57
C VAL A 286 4.81 11.54 -16.75
N LYS A 287 5.82 10.70 -16.51
CA LYS A 287 6.47 9.93 -17.58
C LYS A 287 5.51 8.90 -18.17
N GLU A 288 5.76 8.52 -19.41
CA GLU A 288 5.04 7.45 -20.09
C GLU A 288 5.09 6.16 -19.25
N GLY A 289 3.94 5.52 -19.08
CA GLY A 289 3.79 4.32 -18.24
C GLY A 289 3.48 4.61 -16.77
N SER A 290 3.52 5.86 -16.32
CA SER A 290 3.12 6.20 -14.95
C SER A 290 1.60 6.12 -14.78
N THR A 291 1.16 5.53 -13.66
CA THR A 291 -0.25 5.46 -13.28
C THR A 291 -0.87 6.85 -13.04
N THR A 292 -0.07 7.88 -12.77
CA THR A 292 -0.52 9.29 -12.71
C THR A 292 -1.31 9.71 -13.96
N LEU A 293 -1.02 9.12 -15.12
CA LEU A 293 -1.70 9.43 -16.37
C LEU A 293 -3.08 8.76 -16.52
N ASN A 294 -3.48 7.91 -15.58
CA ASN A 294 -4.78 7.23 -15.60
C ASN A 294 -5.95 8.13 -15.15
N MET A 295 -5.71 9.42 -14.95
CA MET A 295 -6.78 10.38 -14.64
C MET A 295 -7.67 10.66 -15.84
N PRO A 296 -8.99 10.96 -15.62
CA PRO A 296 -9.92 11.29 -16.71
C PRO A 296 -9.73 12.72 -17.30
N PHE A 297 -8.58 13.32 -17.05
CA PHE A 297 -8.15 14.61 -17.57
C PHE A 297 -6.62 14.64 -17.66
N GLU A 298 -6.07 15.56 -18.44
CA GLU A 298 -4.64 15.67 -18.64
C GLU A 298 -3.92 16.10 -17.35
N VAL A 299 -2.97 15.28 -16.91
CA VAL A 299 -2.03 15.58 -15.81
C VAL A 299 -0.69 15.96 -16.42
N THR A 300 -0.25 17.18 -16.13
CA THR A 300 1.06 17.70 -16.52
C THR A 300 1.90 17.98 -15.27
N SER A 301 3.23 18.00 -15.40
CA SER A 301 4.10 18.39 -14.27
C SER A 301 3.71 19.71 -13.65
N LYS A 302 3.23 20.66 -14.46
CA LYS A 302 2.84 21.99 -13.99
C LYS A 302 1.54 22.01 -13.16
N ASN A 303 0.48 21.26 -13.57
CA ASN A 303 -0.76 21.21 -12.78
C ASN A 303 -0.60 20.31 -11.55
N LEU A 304 0.22 19.27 -11.65
CA LEU A 304 0.57 18.38 -10.53
C LEU A 304 1.34 19.15 -9.44
N LEU A 305 2.38 19.92 -9.81
CA LEU A 305 3.12 20.77 -8.86
C LEU A 305 2.19 21.76 -8.13
N LYS A 306 1.30 22.42 -8.88
CA LYS A 306 0.31 23.32 -8.26
C LYS A 306 -0.62 22.58 -7.30
N ALA A 307 -1.01 21.35 -7.62
CA ALA A 307 -1.86 20.57 -6.77
C ALA A 307 -1.15 20.13 -5.49
N ILE A 308 0.14 19.74 -5.57
CA ILE A 308 0.98 19.40 -4.38
C ILE A 308 1.06 20.62 -3.45
N ILE A 309 1.44 21.78 -3.98
CA ILE A 309 1.55 23.02 -3.18
C ILE A 309 0.20 23.38 -2.55
N LYS A 310 -0.89 23.25 -3.30
CA LYS A 310 -2.23 23.55 -2.80
C LYS A 310 -2.72 22.55 -1.76
N ALA A 311 -2.38 21.27 -1.91
CA ALA A 311 -2.69 20.24 -0.92
C ALA A 311 -1.95 20.54 0.40
N ASP A 312 -0.67 20.85 0.33
CA ASP A 312 0.13 21.26 1.48
C ASP A 312 -0.45 22.50 2.19
N GLN A 313 -0.79 23.54 1.44
CA GLN A 313 -1.42 24.74 1.98
C GLN A 313 -2.77 24.45 2.69
N TYR A 314 -3.57 23.54 2.17
CA TYR A 314 -4.80 23.11 2.84
C TYR A 314 -4.50 22.41 4.15
N GLY A 315 -3.55 21.46 4.17
CA GLY A 315 -3.12 20.78 5.38
C GLY A 315 -2.64 21.76 6.45
N GLN A 316 -1.73 22.66 6.10
CA GLN A 316 -1.25 23.70 7.01
C GLN A 316 -2.38 24.57 7.57
N LYS A 317 -3.29 25.02 6.71
CA LYS A 317 -4.41 25.88 7.10
C LYS A 317 -5.37 25.19 8.05
N TRP A 318 -5.73 23.93 7.76
CA TRP A 318 -6.75 23.23 8.57
C TRP A 318 -6.19 22.72 9.90
N LYS A 319 -4.91 22.33 9.96
CA LYS A 319 -4.21 22.07 11.23
C LYS A 319 -4.22 23.26 12.20
N THR A 320 -4.04 24.46 11.67
CA THR A 320 -4.03 25.69 12.49
C THR A 320 -5.42 26.12 12.94
N SER A 321 -6.48 25.74 12.21
CA SER A 321 -7.87 26.10 12.51
C SER A 321 -8.52 25.23 13.59
N GLY A 322 -7.90 24.10 13.94
CA GLY A 322 -8.36 23.15 14.96
C GLY A 322 -7.73 23.34 16.35
N LYS A 323 -6.85 24.35 16.49
CA LYS A 323 -6.31 24.82 17.78
C LYS A 323 -7.03 26.08 18.20
#